data_7dd8d2d92323d602c90a5adae7e1f3df
#
_entry.id   7dd8d2d92323d602c90a5adae7e1f3df
#
_cell.length_a   1.000
_cell.length_b   1.000
_cell.length_c   1.000
_cell.angle_alpha   90.00
_cell.angle_beta   90.00
_cell.angle_gamma   90.00
#
_symmetry.space_group_name_H-M   'P 1'
#
loop_
_entity.id
_entity.type
_entity.pdbx_description
1 polymer ?
#
loop_
_entity_poly.entity_id
_entity_poly.type
_entity_poly.pdbx_seq_one_letter_code
_entity_poly.pdbx_strand_id
1 'polypeptide(L)'
;KSIKDNIIGTCCITSLYRGEKGTLWVGTDNDGIYGLTPDNQLQIHYAPSETPNSVAAIIMTVHEDSEGNLWYGSFIDGMGRIDTRNGNRIIHETLTDKEGRKIQRVYDFEEDSNKRLWIATQGSGLYYYDLKKKQVFYDQSCNIGLNQWISCLHHSKTQNLLYIGTYGGLYTLDLNNFQVNHVLSRRIVLNIYEDAEGHIWTGGSDGLTIWNPQTEESTTYATEDGLPSNTVYAIQSDENGYLWISTNNGLSQFDPTNKTFNNFYVGDG
;
A
#
# COMPACT_ATOMS: atom_id res chain seq x y z
N LYS A 1 19.56 0.67 18.05
CA LYS A 1 20.61 1.60 17.55
C LYS A 1 19.92 2.84 17.08
N SER A 2 20.16 3.98 17.75
CA SER A 2 19.71 5.30 17.29
C SER A 2 20.28 5.51 15.88
N ILE A 3 19.41 5.84 14.92
CA ILE A 3 19.84 6.32 13.61
C ILE A 3 20.42 7.70 13.85
N LYS A 4 21.73 7.78 14.07
CA LYS A 4 22.42 9.01 14.43
C LYS A 4 22.55 10.02 13.29
N ASP A 5 22.29 9.60 12.08
CA ASP A 5 22.28 10.46 10.91
C ASP A 5 20.88 10.47 10.32
N ASN A 6 20.29 11.64 10.27
CA ASN A 6 18.93 11.86 9.75
C ASN A 6 18.95 11.71 8.21
N ILE A 7 19.00 10.46 7.74
CA ILE A 7 19.18 10.11 6.32
C ILE A 7 18.04 10.67 5.46
N ILE A 8 16.81 10.69 6.01
CA ILE A 8 15.58 11.09 5.29
C ILE A 8 15.16 12.54 5.64
N GLY A 9 15.95 13.24 6.44
CA GLY A 9 15.61 14.62 6.85
C GLY A 9 14.42 14.70 7.79
N THR A 10 13.57 15.73 7.63
CA THR A 10 12.37 15.99 8.45
C THR A 10 11.07 15.69 7.74
N CYS A 11 11.11 15.05 6.56
CA CYS A 11 9.94 14.74 5.76
C CYS A 11 9.10 13.62 6.39
N CYS A 12 7.77 13.69 6.24
CA CYS A 12 6.91 12.60 6.63
C CYS A 12 7.10 11.42 5.66
N ILE A 13 7.25 10.23 6.23
CA ILE A 13 7.29 8.99 5.46
C ILE A 13 5.84 8.59 5.15
N THR A 14 5.55 8.38 3.89
CA THR A 14 4.22 8.04 3.39
C THR A 14 4.12 6.58 2.97
N SER A 15 5.22 5.99 2.52
CA SER A 15 5.26 4.64 2.01
C SER A 15 6.59 3.96 2.28
N LEU A 16 6.53 2.66 2.59
CA LEU A 16 7.69 1.78 2.73
C LEU A 16 7.47 0.53 1.87
N TYR A 17 8.45 0.17 1.06
CA TYR A 17 8.42 -1.03 0.25
C TYR A 17 9.79 -1.70 0.23
N ARG A 18 9.83 -3.01 0.48
CA ARG A 18 11.08 -3.79 0.38
C ARG A 18 11.13 -4.52 -0.95
N GLY A 19 12.03 -4.07 -1.82
CA GLY A 19 12.27 -4.70 -3.12
C GLY A 19 12.93 -6.08 -3.01
N GLU A 20 12.87 -6.84 -4.10
CA GLU A 20 13.39 -8.23 -4.17
C GLU A 20 14.87 -8.35 -3.79
N LYS A 21 15.68 -7.33 -4.09
CA LYS A 21 17.12 -7.28 -3.77
C LYS A 21 17.41 -6.78 -2.34
N GLY A 22 16.36 -6.60 -1.53
CA GLY A 22 16.45 -6.16 -0.15
C GLY A 22 16.59 -4.64 0.02
N THR A 23 16.56 -3.85 -1.03
CA THR A 23 16.48 -2.38 -0.95
C THR A 23 15.19 -1.98 -0.28
N LEU A 24 15.26 -1.13 0.76
CA LEU A 24 14.10 -0.50 1.35
C LEU A 24 13.83 0.82 0.64
N TRP A 25 12.77 0.85 -0.13
CA TRP A 25 12.26 2.06 -0.77
C TRP A 25 11.38 2.84 0.18
N VAL A 26 11.61 4.15 0.26
CA VAL A 26 10.90 5.06 1.16
C VAL A 26 10.34 6.21 0.34
N GLY A 27 9.01 6.30 0.28
CA GLY A 27 8.30 7.45 -0.28
C GLY A 27 8.09 8.52 0.79
N THR A 28 8.16 9.78 0.40
CA THR A 28 8.01 10.93 1.30
C THR A 28 6.97 11.93 0.79
N ASP A 29 6.48 12.77 1.68
CA ASP A 29 5.45 13.76 1.37
C ASP A 29 6.01 15.07 0.76
N ASN A 30 7.33 15.24 0.66
CA ASN A 30 7.90 16.47 0.08
C ASN A 30 9.33 16.34 -0.46
N ASP A 31 9.93 15.15 -0.42
CA ASP A 31 11.34 14.97 -0.80
C ASP A 31 11.60 13.74 -1.69
N GLY A 32 10.56 13.27 -2.38
CA GLY A 32 10.67 12.20 -3.37
C GLY A 32 10.88 10.82 -2.77
N ILE A 33 11.82 10.04 -3.33
CA ILE A 33 12.00 8.63 -3.03
C ILE A 33 13.45 8.35 -2.60
N TYR A 34 13.61 7.65 -1.48
CA TYR A 34 14.89 7.13 -1.00
C TYR A 34 14.99 5.61 -1.19
N GLY A 35 16.16 5.13 -1.56
CA GLY A 35 16.52 3.72 -1.53
C GLY A 35 17.59 3.47 -0.49
N LEU A 36 17.30 2.60 0.49
CA LEU A 36 18.22 2.21 1.55
C LEU A 36 18.67 0.77 1.35
N THR A 37 19.95 0.51 1.65
CA THR A 37 20.48 -0.85 1.69
C THR A 37 19.87 -1.68 2.83
N PRO A 38 20.04 -3.02 2.87
CA PRO A 38 19.52 -3.84 3.98
C PRO A 38 20.05 -3.45 5.36
N ASP A 39 21.23 -2.82 5.43
CA ASP A 39 21.83 -2.28 6.66
C ASP A 39 21.46 -0.80 6.91
N ASN A 40 20.44 -0.30 6.22
CA ASN A 40 19.87 1.03 6.36
C ASN A 40 20.83 2.19 6.01
N GLN A 41 21.74 1.98 5.06
CA GLN A 41 22.56 3.06 4.51
C GLN A 41 21.90 3.65 3.28
N LEU A 42 22.03 4.96 3.07
CA LEU A 42 21.52 5.60 1.86
C LEU A 42 22.26 5.08 0.63
N GLN A 43 21.52 4.47 -0.28
CA GLN A 43 22.02 3.98 -1.57
C GLN A 43 21.74 4.97 -2.69
N ILE A 44 20.53 5.52 -2.72
CA ILE A 44 20.07 6.43 -3.76
C ILE A 44 18.97 7.37 -3.24
N HIS A 45 18.91 8.58 -3.78
CA HIS A 45 17.83 9.53 -3.56
C HIS A 45 17.35 10.08 -4.90
N TYR A 46 16.08 9.87 -5.20
CA TYR A 46 15.40 10.49 -6.34
C TYR A 46 14.68 11.73 -5.82
N ALA A 47 15.35 12.86 -5.86
CA ALA A 47 14.82 14.14 -5.40
C ALA A 47 13.83 14.73 -6.41
N PRO A 48 12.77 15.41 -5.95
CA PRO A 48 11.90 16.20 -6.83
C PRO A 48 12.65 17.40 -7.39
N SER A 49 12.34 17.79 -8.62
CA SER A 49 12.88 19.01 -9.23
C SER A 49 11.91 19.56 -10.27
N GLU A 50 12.14 20.78 -10.74
CA GLU A 50 11.34 21.38 -11.82
C GLU A 50 11.65 20.80 -13.21
N THR A 51 12.61 19.86 -13.31
CA THR A 51 12.95 19.23 -14.58
C THR A 51 11.97 18.13 -14.95
N PRO A 52 11.71 17.89 -16.25
CA PRO A 52 10.82 16.84 -16.72
C PRO A 52 11.24 15.41 -16.32
N ASN A 53 12.48 15.23 -15.89
CA ASN A 53 13.06 13.93 -15.53
C ASN A 53 13.21 13.77 -14.00
N SER A 54 12.31 14.31 -13.22
CA SER A 54 12.29 14.14 -11.77
C SER A 54 11.07 13.36 -11.30
N VAL A 55 11.14 12.77 -10.12
CA VAL A 55 9.98 12.18 -9.45
C VAL A 55 9.06 13.29 -8.90
N ALA A 56 7.82 12.92 -8.57
CA ALA A 56 6.91 13.80 -7.85
C ALA A 56 7.45 14.14 -6.45
N ALA A 57 7.10 15.30 -5.92
CA ALA A 57 7.47 15.69 -4.56
C ALA A 57 6.68 14.87 -3.52
N ILE A 58 5.37 14.74 -3.71
CA ILE A 58 4.47 14.03 -2.78
C ILE A 58 4.26 12.61 -3.29
N ILE A 59 4.99 11.67 -2.72
CA ILE A 59 4.86 10.25 -3.02
C ILE A 59 3.87 9.63 -2.04
N MET A 60 2.86 8.93 -2.54
CA MET A 60 1.88 8.22 -1.72
C MET A 60 2.22 6.74 -1.56
N THR A 61 2.80 6.15 -2.60
CA THR A 61 3.16 4.73 -2.65
C THR A 61 4.36 4.50 -3.55
N VAL A 62 5.13 3.47 -3.26
CA VAL A 62 6.19 2.93 -4.10
C VAL A 62 6.06 1.42 -4.21
N HIS A 63 6.36 0.85 -5.38
CA HIS A 63 6.27 -0.58 -5.66
C HIS A 63 7.32 -0.99 -6.71
N GLU A 64 8.05 -2.08 -6.49
CA GLU A 64 8.96 -2.65 -7.48
C GLU A 64 8.25 -3.79 -8.21
N ASP A 65 8.05 -3.65 -9.53
CA ASP A 65 7.43 -4.69 -10.33
C ASP A 65 8.38 -5.85 -10.58
N SER A 66 7.83 -6.98 -11.00
CA SER A 66 8.61 -8.19 -11.31
C SER A 66 9.58 -8.04 -12.49
N GLU A 67 9.50 -6.95 -13.24
CA GLU A 67 10.49 -6.56 -14.24
C GLU A 67 11.60 -5.67 -13.65
N GLY A 68 11.50 -5.29 -12.36
CA GLY A 68 12.46 -4.48 -11.63
C GLY A 68 12.34 -2.98 -11.95
N ASN A 69 11.19 -2.50 -12.41
CA ASN A 69 10.91 -1.07 -12.43
C ASN A 69 10.36 -0.64 -11.08
N LEU A 70 10.81 0.50 -10.59
CA LEU A 70 10.25 1.13 -9.40
C LEU A 70 9.13 2.09 -9.79
N TRP A 71 7.89 1.72 -9.47
CA TRP A 71 6.70 2.54 -9.66
C TRP A 71 6.49 3.47 -8.47
N TYR A 72 5.96 4.65 -8.73
CA TYR A 72 5.53 5.57 -7.69
C TYR A 72 4.16 6.19 -8.03
N GLY A 73 3.34 6.31 -7.01
CA GLY A 73 2.07 7.02 -7.05
C GLY A 73 2.18 8.33 -6.30
N SER A 74 1.54 9.37 -6.81
CA SER A 74 1.55 10.71 -6.25
C SER A 74 0.15 11.21 -5.93
N PHE A 75 0.07 12.13 -4.98
CA PHE A 75 -1.18 12.81 -4.64
C PHE A 75 -1.62 13.82 -5.72
N ILE A 76 -0.68 14.43 -6.45
CA ILE A 76 -0.97 15.51 -7.40
C ILE A 76 -0.63 15.11 -8.83
N ASP A 77 0.49 14.38 -9.03
CA ASP A 77 1.09 14.19 -10.35
C ASP A 77 0.69 12.89 -11.05
N GLY A 78 -0.17 12.08 -10.39
CA GLY A 78 -0.57 10.78 -10.90
C GLY A 78 0.47 9.71 -10.60
N MET A 79 1.07 9.11 -11.60
CA MET A 79 2.06 8.05 -11.41
C MET A 79 3.22 8.14 -12.39
N GLY A 80 4.31 7.46 -12.03
CA GLY A 80 5.45 7.26 -12.91
C GLY A 80 6.22 6.02 -12.50
N ARG A 81 7.27 5.71 -13.28
CA ARG A 81 8.19 4.62 -12.96
C ARG A 81 9.63 5.02 -13.24
N ILE A 82 10.52 4.38 -12.54
CA ILE A 82 11.96 4.50 -12.71
C ILE A 82 12.45 3.19 -13.29
N ASP A 83 12.99 3.23 -14.50
CA ASP A 83 13.63 2.07 -15.13
C ASP A 83 15.03 1.88 -14.51
N THR A 84 15.09 1.05 -13.46
CA THR A 84 16.33 0.83 -12.70
C THR A 84 17.37 0.03 -13.48
N ARG A 85 16.97 -0.66 -14.55
CA ARG A 85 17.86 -1.46 -15.39
C ARG A 85 18.55 -0.66 -16.48
N ASN A 86 17.94 0.49 -16.89
CA ASN A 86 18.44 1.34 -17.97
C ASN A 86 18.81 2.75 -17.46
N GLY A 87 19.70 2.81 -16.48
CA GLY A 87 20.28 4.07 -16.00
C GLY A 87 19.36 4.92 -15.16
N ASN A 88 18.39 4.32 -14.48
CA ASN A 88 17.44 5.00 -13.59
C ASN A 88 16.60 6.07 -14.33
N ARG A 89 16.18 5.76 -15.55
CA ARG A 89 15.37 6.67 -16.36
C ARG A 89 13.98 6.80 -15.75
N ILE A 90 13.59 8.04 -15.45
CA ILE A 90 12.24 8.35 -14.96
C ILE A 90 11.29 8.48 -16.16
N ILE A 91 10.14 7.81 -16.07
CA ILE A 91 9.11 7.78 -17.09
C ILE A 91 7.79 8.14 -16.40
N HIS A 92 7.19 9.24 -16.81
CA HIS A 92 5.86 9.62 -16.34
C HIS A 92 4.81 8.87 -17.15
N GLU A 93 3.97 8.11 -16.45
CA GLU A 93 2.88 7.38 -17.07
C GLU A 93 1.60 8.23 -17.01
N THR A 94 0.94 8.37 -18.16
CA THR A 94 -0.32 9.10 -18.20
C THR A 94 -1.47 8.19 -17.86
N LEU A 95 -2.09 8.43 -16.71
CA LEU A 95 -3.32 7.78 -16.30
C LEU A 95 -4.48 8.74 -16.58
N THR A 96 -5.42 8.31 -17.42
CA THR A 96 -6.60 9.11 -17.77
C THR A 96 -7.89 8.32 -17.54
N ASP A 97 -8.95 9.03 -17.17
CA ASP A 97 -10.30 8.44 -17.14
C ASP A 97 -10.87 8.27 -18.57
N LYS A 98 -12.06 7.71 -18.67
CA LYS A 98 -12.74 7.47 -19.95
C LYS A 98 -13.10 8.75 -20.72
N GLU A 99 -13.12 9.90 -20.05
CA GLU A 99 -13.31 11.21 -20.65
C GLU A 99 -11.97 11.88 -21.04
N GLY A 100 -10.84 11.22 -20.81
CA GLY A 100 -9.50 11.73 -21.12
C GLY A 100 -8.94 12.70 -20.07
N ARG A 101 -9.59 12.83 -18.90
CA ARG A 101 -9.09 13.68 -17.81
C ARG A 101 -7.97 12.97 -17.06
N LYS A 102 -6.88 13.70 -16.78
CA LYS A 102 -5.74 13.14 -16.02
C LYS A 102 -6.20 12.72 -14.61
N ILE A 103 -5.93 11.46 -14.26
CA ILE A 103 -6.10 10.95 -12.91
C ILE A 103 -4.87 11.29 -12.10
N GLN A 104 -5.08 11.89 -10.94
CA GLN A 104 -4.05 12.26 -9.98
C GLN A 104 -4.00 11.24 -8.82
N ARG A 105 -4.03 11.42 -7.69
CA ARG A 105 -4.29 10.66 -6.45
C ARG A 105 -4.15 9.13 -6.58
N VAL A 106 -2.95 8.66 -6.90
CA VAL A 106 -2.61 7.24 -6.90
C VAL A 106 -2.07 6.86 -5.52
N TYR A 107 -2.74 5.92 -4.85
CA TYR A 107 -2.51 5.60 -3.44
C TYR A 107 -1.84 4.27 -3.21
N ASP A 108 -2.00 3.31 -4.13
CA ASP A 108 -1.36 2.01 -3.97
C ASP A 108 -1.19 1.27 -5.29
N PHE A 109 -0.23 0.35 -5.31
CA PHE A 109 0.04 -0.59 -6.39
C PHE A 109 0.15 -2.00 -5.86
N GLU A 110 -0.34 -2.96 -6.66
CA GLU A 110 -0.17 -4.38 -6.36
C GLU A 110 -0.05 -5.17 -7.67
N GLU A 111 0.98 -6.02 -7.81
CA GLU A 111 1.16 -6.85 -8.99
C GLU A 111 0.51 -8.22 -8.80
N ASP A 112 -0.32 -8.65 -9.76
CA ASP A 112 -0.90 -9.99 -9.76
C ASP A 112 -0.05 -11.00 -10.54
N SER A 113 -0.41 -12.28 -10.40
CA SER A 113 0.27 -13.40 -11.07
C SER A 113 0.18 -13.35 -12.62
N ASN A 114 -0.73 -12.56 -13.17
CA ASN A 114 -0.91 -12.39 -14.63
C ASN A 114 -0.06 -11.25 -15.19
N LYS A 115 0.79 -10.61 -14.38
CA LYS A 115 1.61 -9.45 -14.75
C LYS A 115 0.79 -8.20 -15.01
N ARG A 116 -0.27 -7.99 -14.25
CA ARG A 116 -1.01 -6.74 -14.18
C ARG A 116 -0.62 -6.03 -12.89
N LEU A 117 -0.15 -4.81 -13.01
CA LEU A 117 0.06 -3.92 -11.88
C LEU A 117 -1.24 -3.14 -11.64
N TRP A 118 -1.97 -3.53 -10.61
CA TRP A 118 -3.20 -2.87 -10.19
C TRP A 118 -2.89 -1.52 -9.58
N ILE A 119 -3.76 -0.53 -9.82
CA ILE A 119 -3.55 0.87 -9.48
C ILE A 119 -4.76 1.37 -8.70
N ALA A 120 -4.57 1.61 -7.41
CA ALA A 120 -5.59 2.20 -6.55
C ALA A 120 -5.64 3.70 -6.73
N THR A 121 -6.83 4.25 -6.99
CA THR A 121 -7.00 5.70 -7.06
C THR A 121 -8.04 6.20 -6.07
N GLN A 122 -7.87 7.43 -5.62
CA GLN A 122 -8.84 8.07 -4.76
C GLN A 122 -9.82 8.91 -5.60
N GLY A 123 -11.03 8.36 -5.80
CA GLY A 123 -12.13 9.03 -6.50
C GLY A 123 -12.29 8.68 -7.98
N SER A 124 -11.40 7.83 -8.56
CA SER A 124 -11.49 7.43 -9.97
C SER A 124 -11.59 5.92 -10.19
N GLY A 125 -11.58 5.14 -9.09
CA GLY A 125 -11.71 3.68 -9.13
C GLY A 125 -10.40 2.94 -9.33
N LEU A 126 -10.52 1.72 -9.85
CA LEU A 126 -9.44 0.76 -10.03
C LEU A 126 -9.01 0.68 -11.50
N TYR A 127 -7.70 0.76 -11.71
CA TYR A 127 -7.05 0.60 -13.01
C TYR A 127 -6.02 -0.53 -12.91
N TYR A 128 -5.50 -0.98 -14.06
CA TYR A 128 -4.28 -1.79 -14.07
C TYR A 128 -3.40 -1.45 -15.26
N TYR A 129 -2.09 -1.57 -15.04
CA TYR A 129 -1.08 -1.53 -16.09
C TYR A 129 -0.71 -2.96 -16.47
N ASP A 130 -0.90 -3.33 -17.73
CA ASP A 130 -0.48 -4.62 -18.27
C ASP A 130 1.02 -4.55 -18.61
N LEU A 131 1.86 -5.21 -17.84
CA LEU A 131 3.31 -5.18 -18.00
C LEU A 131 3.75 -5.75 -19.35
N LYS A 132 3.00 -6.71 -19.93
CA LYS A 132 3.30 -7.32 -21.22
C LYS A 132 2.93 -6.40 -22.39
N LYS A 133 1.78 -5.73 -22.29
CA LYS A 133 1.29 -4.79 -23.32
C LYS A 133 1.86 -3.37 -23.16
N LYS A 134 2.42 -3.07 -21.98
CA LYS A 134 2.93 -1.75 -21.58
C LYS A 134 1.90 -0.64 -21.75
N GLN A 135 0.69 -0.92 -21.25
CA GLN A 135 -0.46 -0.03 -21.37
C GLN A 135 -1.35 -0.07 -20.14
N VAL A 136 -1.93 1.08 -19.80
CA VAL A 136 -2.95 1.21 -18.76
C VAL A 136 -4.33 0.83 -19.30
N PHE A 137 -5.11 0.15 -18.48
CA PHE A 137 -6.49 -0.24 -18.74
C PHE A 137 -7.41 0.20 -17.62
N TYR A 138 -8.59 0.64 -18.00
CA TYR A 138 -9.76 0.75 -17.12
C TYR A 138 -10.79 -0.27 -17.59
N ASP A 139 -11.13 -1.21 -16.71
CA ASP A 139 -12.18 -2.18 -17.00
C ASP A 139 -13.41 -1.88 -16.13
N GLN A 140 -14.53 -1.64 -16.79
CA GLN A 140 -15.81 -1.32 -16.12
C GLN A 140 -16.24 -2.47 -15.18
N SER A 141 -15.98 -3.73 -15.53
CA SER A 141 -16.38 -4.89 -14.72
C SER A 141 -15.69 -4.93 -13.36
N CYS A 142 -14.42 -4.53 -13.30
CA CYS A 142 -13.65 -4.41 -12.05
C CYS A 142 -14.15 -3.28 -11.13
N ASN A 143 -15.02 -2.41 -11.62
CA ASN A 143 -15.46 -1.20 -10.93
C ASN A 143 -16.97 -1.21 -10.60
N ILE A 144 -17.71 -2.22 -11.03
CA ILE A 144 -19.15 -2.33 -10.72
C ILE A 144 -19.33 -2.57 -9.22
N GLY A 145 -20.05 -1.65 -8.56
CA GLY A 145 -20.31 -1.73 -7.12
C GLY A 145 -19.12 -1.41 -6.23
N LEU A 146 -17.92 -1.18 -6.79
CA LEU A 146 -16.74 -0.81 -6.03
C LEU A 146 -16.83 0.65 -5.59
N ASN A 147 -16.47 0.91 -4.32
CA ASN A 147 -16.24 2.27 -3.86
C ASN A 147 -14.99 2.83 -4.53
N GLN A 148 -15.11 3.99 -5.17
CA GLN A 148 -14.03 4.58 -5.96
C GLN A 148 -12.93 5.28 -5.14
N TRP A 149 -13.09 5.37 -3.82
CA TRP A 149 -12.08 5.90 -2.90
C TRP A 149 -11.23 4.74 -2.36
N ILE A 150 -10.31 4.25 -3.19
CA ILE A 150 -9.47 3.10 -2.89
C ILE A 150 -8.23 3.58 -2.16
N SER A 151 -7.89 2.94 -1.06
CA SER A 151 -6.76 3.28 -0.17
C SER A 151 -5.61 2.29 -0.24
N CYS A 152 -5.90 1.00 -0.39
CA CYS A 152 -4.89 -0.05 -0.41
C CYS A 152 -5.35 -1.27 -1.21
N LEU A 153 -4.38 -2.05 -1.67
CA LEU A 153 -4.57 -3.29 -2.43
C LEU A 153 -3.75 -4.41 -1.78
N HIS A 154 -4.20 -5.64 -1.94
CA HIS A 154 -3.44 -6.83 -1.58
C HIS A 154 -3.81 -8.00 -2.49
N HIS A 155 -2.83 -8.55 -3.20
CA HIS A 155 -3.00 -9.76 -4.01
C HIS A 155 -2.78 -11.00 -3.15
N SER A 156 -3.82 -11.81 -2.97
CA SER A 156 -3.71 -13.05 -2.22
C SER A 156 -2.75 -14.02 -2.89
N LYS A 157 -1.80 -14.52 -2.12
CA LYS A 157 -0.83 -15.54 -2.58
C LYS A 157 -1.45 -16.93 -2.67
N THR A 158 -2.55 -17.16 -1.95
CA THR A 158 -3.21 -18.47 -1.84
C THR A 158 -4.46 -18.59 -2.70
N GLN A 159 -5.05 -17.46 -3.08
CA GLN A 159 -6.26 -17.38 -3.89
C GLN A 159 -6.01 -16.45 -5.08
N ASN A 160 -6.76 -16.63 -6.16
CA ASN A 160 -6.66 -15.72 -7.30
C ASN A 160 -7.57 -14.50 -7.12
N LEU A 161 -7.39 -13.81 -5.99
CA LEU A 161 -8.17 -12.66 -5.57
C LEU A 161 -7.28 -11.43 -5.35
N LEU A 162 -7.80 -10.27 -5.67
CA LEU A 162 -7.30 -8.99 -5.22
C LEU A 162 -8.23 -8.46 -4.13
N TYR A 163 -7.71 -8.24 -2.93
CA TYR A 163 -8.38 -7.53 -1.86
C TYR A 163 -8.22 -6.03 -2.06
N ILE A 164 -9.31 -5.29 -1.89
CA ILE A 164 -9.38 -3.85 -2.17
C ILE A 164 -9.93 -3.14 -0.95
N GLY A 165 -9.06 -2.41 -0.25
CA GLY A 165 -9.44 -1.54 0.86
C GLY A 165 -9.94 -0.19 0.34
N THR A 166 -11.06 0.25 0.87
CA THR A 166 -11.71 1.50 0.46
C THR A 166 -12.24 2.29 1.65
N TYR A 167 -12.68 3.50 1.41
CA TYR A 167 -13.40 4.31 2.41
C TYR A 167 -14.83 3.81 2.69
N GLY A 168 -15.29 2.77 1.98
CA GLY A 168 -16.59 2.14 2.16
C GLY A 168 -16.54 0.71 2.70
N GLY A 169 -15.34 0.13 2.83
CA GLY A 169 -15.13 -1.23 3.31
C GLY A 169 -14.06 -1.99 2.57
N LEU A 170 -14.04 -3.31 2.80
CA LEU A 170 -13.20 -4.28 2.11
C LEU A 170 -14.00 -4.93 0.98
N TYR A 171 -13.38 -5.01 -0.19
CA TYR A 171 -13.90 -5.71 -1.35
C TYR A 171 -12.92 -6.80 -1.79
N THR A 172 -13.44 -7.78 -2.52
CA THR A 172 -12.65 -8.75 -3.29
C THR A 172 -12.93 -8.60 -4.77
N LEU A 173 -11.90 -8.80 -5.59
CA LEU A 173 -11.99 -8.91 -7.04
C LEU A 173 -11.45 -10.28 -7.45
N ASP A 174 -12.28 -11.13 -8.04
CA ASP A 174 -11.84 -12.39 -8.65
C ASP A 174 -11.08 -12.08 -9.95
N LEU A 175 -9.81 -12.44 -10.00
CA LEU A 175 -8.92 -12.13 -11.11
C LEU A 175 -9.16 -13.00 -12.37
N ASN A 176 -10.02 -14.03 -12.28
CA ASN A 176 -10.43 -14.86 -13.43
C ASN A 176 -11.59 -14.26 -14.22
N ASN A 177 -12.57 -13.68 -13.51
CA ASN A 177 -13.84 -13.23 -14.12
C ASN A 177 -14.17 -11.76 -13.86
N PHE A 178 -13.33 -11.08 -13.07
CA PHE A 178 -13.47 -9.68 -12.66
C PHE A 178 -14.75 -9.38 -11.86
N GLN A 179 -15.27 -10.38 -11.15
CA GLN A 179 -16.39 -10.19 -10.24
C GLN A 179 -15.93 -9.50 -8.95
N VAL A 180 -16.59 -8.41 -8.61
CA VAL A 180 -16.36 -7.64 -7.38
C VAL A 180 -17.41 -8.03 -6.35
N ASN A 181 -16.96 -8.32 -5.11
CA ASN A 181 -17.83 -8.58 -3.97
C ASN A 181 -17.46 -7.65 -2.80
N HIS A 182 -18.47 -7.14 -2.09
CA HIS A 182 -18.29 -6.34 -0.89
C HIS A 182 -18.36 -7.26 0.33
N VAL A 183 -17.23 -7.46 1.02
CA VAL A 183 -17.12 -8.46 2.10
C VAL A 183 -17.17 -7.87 3.51
N LEU A 184 -16.63 -6.67 3.72
CA LEU A 184 -16.78 -5.93 4.98
C LEU A 184 -17.27 -4.52 4.67
N SER A 185 -18.42 -4.13 5.22
CA SER A 185 -19.05 -2.83 4.95
C SER A 185 -18.91 -1.83 6.10
N ARG A 186 -19.18 -0.56 5.80
CA ARG A 186 -19.34 0.55 6.75
C ARG A 186 -18.10 0.88 7.59
N ARG A 187 -16.91 0.73 7.02
CA ARG A 187 -15.64 1.10 7.67
C ARG A 187 -14.63 1.61 6.64
N ILE A 188 -13.70 2.43 7.07
CA ILE A 188 -12.57 2.82 6.24
C ILE A 188 -11.49 1.75 6.42
N VAL A 189 -10.99 1.19 5.33
CA VAL A 189 -9.86 0.24 5.33
C VAL A 189 -8.65 0.96 4.75
N LEU A 190 -7.59 1.14 5.53
CA LEU A 190 -6.36 1.84 5.15
C LEU A 190 -5.20 0.91 4.84
N ASN A 191 -5.24 -0.32 5.38
CA ASN A 191 -4.22 -1.33 5.16
C ASN A 191 -4.84 -2.73 5.21
N ILE A 192 -4.23 -3.66 4.46
CA ILE A 192 -4.61 -5.08 4.39
C ILE A 192 -3.36 -5.93 4.61
N TYR A 193 -3.47 -6.96 5.41
CA TYR A 193 -2.45 -7.98 5.62
C TYR A 193 -3.10 -9.36 5.59
N GLU A 194 -2.54 -10.31 4.83
CA GLU A 194 -2.95 -11.73 4.80
C GLU A 194 -1.97 -12.55 5.62
N ASP A 195 -2.46 -13.27 6.63
CA ASP A 195 -1.63 -14.15 7.44
C ASP A 195 -1.39 -15.52 6.78
N ALA A 196 -0.59 -16.35 7.42
CA ALA A 196 -0.22 -17.68 6.90
C ALA A 196 -1.39 -18.65 6.79
N GLU A 197 -2.43 -18.45 7.60
CA GLU A 197 -3.68 -19.22 7.61
C GLU A 197 -4.68 -18.72 6.55
N GLY A 198 -4.39 -17.58 5.88
CA GLY A 198 -5.24 -16.94 4.89
C GLY A 198 -6.34 -16.08 5.48
N HIS A 199 -6.24 -15.70 6.76
CA HIS A 199 -7.11 -14.68 7.33
C HIS A 199 -6.67 -13.30 6.86
N ILE A 200 -7.63 -12.43 6.69
CA ILE A 200 -7.40 -11.06 6.26
C ILE A 200 -7.52 -10.10 7.44
N TRP A 201 -6.42 -9.45 7.74
CA TRP A 201 -6.35 -8.39 8.74
C TRP A 201 -6.49 -7.04 8.05
N THR A 202 -7.35 -6.20 8.58
CA THR A 202 -7.54 -4.83 8.08
C THR A 202 -7.36 -3.81 9.17
N GLY A 203 -6.61 -2.76 8.85
CA GLY A 203 -6.51 -1.55 9.66
C GLY A 203 -7.31 -0.41 9.03
N GLY A 204 -7.87 0.45 9.86
CA GLY A 204 -8.65 1.59 9.39
C GLY A 204 -9.13 2.51 10.51
N SER A 205 -10.34 3.06 10.39
CA SER A 205 -10.90 4.00 11.37
C SER A 205 -11.45 3.35 12.64
N ASP A 206 -11.73 2.04 12.60
CA ASP A 206 -12.51 1.36 13.64
C ASP A 206 -11.67 0.36 14.45
N GLY A 207 -10.36 0.33 14.24
CA GLY A 207 -9.41 -0.55 14.90
C GLY A 207 -8.78 -1.57 13.96
N LEU A 208 -8.34 -2.68 14.56
CA LEU A 208 -7.77 -3.84 13.89
C LEU A 208 -8.86 -4.91 13.72
N THR A 209 -9.19 -5.28 12.49
CA THR A 209 -10.19 -6.32 12.20
C THR A 209 -9.52 -7.53 11.58
N ILE A 210 -9.78 -8.72 12.09
CA ILE A 210 -9.53 -10.01 11.42
C ILE A 210 -10.82 -10.49 10.78
N TRP A 211 -10.74 -10.92 9.52
CA TRP A 211 -11.83 -11.57 8.79
C TRP A 211 -11.36 -12.90 8.23
N ASN A 212 -12.17 -13.93 8.43
CA ASN A 212 -11.92 -15.27 7.89
C ASN A 212 -12.72 -15.46 6.60
N PRO A 213 -12.06 -15.60 5.43
CA PRO A 213 -12.74 -15.77 4.15
C PRO A 213 -13.58 -17.06 4.02
N GLN A 214 -13.25 -18.11 4.78
CA GLN A 214 -13.96 -19.41 4.71
C GLN A 214 -15.26 -19.42 5.52
N THR A 215 -15.26 -18.75 6.69
CA THR A 215 -16.45 -18.70 7.58
C THR A 215 -17.21 -17.40 7.45
N GLU A 216 -16.63 -16.40 6.79
CA GLU A 216 -17.15 -15.02 6.68
C GLU A 216 -17.28 -14.30 8.03
N GLU A 217 -16.71 -14.86 9.09
CA GLU A 217 -16.71 -14.28 10.43
C GLU A 217 -15.64 -13.21 10.55
N SER A 218 -15.92 -12.15 11.31
CA SER A 218 -14.96 -11.11 11.63
C SER A 218 -14.96 -10.74 13.11
N THR A 219 -13.77 -10.40 13.60
CA THR A 219 -13.58 -9.84 14.96
C THR A 219 -12.80 -8.54 14.83
N THR A 220 -13.22 -7.51 15.57
CA THR A 220 -12.53 -6.22 15.61
C THR A 220 -11.98 -5.97 17.00
N TYR A 221 -10.73 -5.55 17.08
CA TYR A 221 -10.03 -5.10 18.27
C TYR A 221 -9.93 -3.58 18.26
N ALA A 222 -10.29 -2.95 19.36
CA ALA A 222 -10.34 -1.50 19.51
C ALA A 222 -9.59 -1.04 20.78
N THR A 223 -9.74 0.21 21.15
CA THR A 223 -9.08 0.77 22.33
C THR A 223 -9.52 0.10 23.64
N GLU A 224 -10.75 -0.38 23.73
CA GLU A 224 -11.27 -1.16 24.86
C GLU A 224 -10.60 -2.54 25.01
N ASP A 225 -10.00 -3.07 23.94
CA ASP A 225 -9.24 -4.33 23.94
C ASP A 225 -7.73 -4.10 24.20
N GLY A 226 -7.29 -2.84 24.30
CA GLY A 226 -5.92 -2.46 24.56
C GLY A 226 -5.14 -1.87 23.37
N LEU A 227 -5.78 -1.67 22.21
CA LEU A 227 -5.17 -0.96 21.09
C LEU A 227 -4.94 0.54 21.45
N PRO A 228 -3.78 1.18 21.13
CA PRO A 228 -3.51 2.54 21.57
C PRO A 228 -4.36 3.62 20.88
N SER A 229 -4.93 3.31 19.72
CA SER A 229 -5.88 4.14 18.97
C SER A 229 -6.67 3.30 17.99
N ASN A 230 -7.95 3.65 17.76
CA ASN A 230 -8.78 2.99 16.76
C ASN A 230 -8.36 3.31 15.31
N THR A 231 -7.55 4.34 15.08
CA THR A 231 -7.01 4.61 13.75
C THR A 231 -5.73 3.80 13.54
N VAL A 232 -5.83 2.79 12.68
CA VAL A 232 -4.73 1.89 12.28
C VAL A 232 -4.31 2.21 10.86
N TYR A 233 -3.03 2.54 10.66
CA TYR A 233 -2.49 2.92 9.35
C TYR A 233 -1.78 1.78 8.62
N ALA A 234 -1.05 0.92 9.35
CA ALA A 234 -0.32 -0.19 8.76
C ALA A 234 -0.25 -1.38 9.71
N ILE A 235 -0.16 -2.57 9.13
CA ILE A 235 -0.03 -3.86 9.80
C ILE A 235 1.10 -4.62 9.11
N GLN A 236 2.04 -5.15 9.91
CA GLN A 236 3.14 -5.97 9.40
C GLN A 236 3.45 -7.08 10.41
N SER A 237 3.61 -8.31 9.95
CA SER A 237 4.08 -9.38 10.83
C SER A 237 5.60 -9.38 11.01
N ASP A 238 6.05 -9.86 12.15
CA ASP A 238 7.45 -10.22 12.38
C ASP A 238 7.69 -11.75 12.23
N GLU A 239 8.95 -12.17 12.36
CA GLU A 239 9.36 -13.56 12.23
C GLU A 239 8.78 -14.48 13.33
N ASN A 240 8.30 -13.91 14.43
CA ASN A 240 7.69 -14.64 15.55
C ASN A 240 6.15 -14.73 15.44
N GLY A 241 5.57 -14.11 14.40
CA GLY A 241 4.12 -14.09 14.18
C GLY A 241 3.37 -13.00 14.93
N TYR A 242 4.06 -12.07 15.61
CA TYR A 242 3.44 -10.88 16.14
C TYR A 242 3.07 -9.91 15.04
N LEU A 243 1.96 -9.19 15.18
CA LEU A 243 1.58 -8.11 14.29
C LEU A 243 2.05 -6.77 14.88
N TRP A 244 2.84 -6.04 14.11
CA TRP A 244 3.22 -4.68 14.40
C TRP A 244 2.25 -3.72 13.71
N ILE A 245 1.65 -2.86 14.50
CA ILE A 245 0.50 -2.03 14.11
C ILE A 245 0.86 -0.58 14.36
N SER A 246 0.93 0.23 13.31
CA SER A 246 1.07 1.67 13.46
C SER A 246 -0.29 2.33 13.63
N THR A 247 -0.40 3.20 14.63
CA THR A 247 -1.65 3.86 14.96
C THR A 247 -1.46 5.37 15.07
N ASN A 248 -2.56 6.10 15.21
CA ASN A 248 -2.52 7.54 15.48
C ASN A 248 -1.90 7.90 16.84
N ASN A 249 -1.71 6.92 17.72
CA ASN A 249 -1.14 7.13 19.06
C ASN A 249 -0.04 6.11 19.38
N GLY A 250 0.96 6.02 18.48
CA GLY A 250 2.13 5.16 18.67
C GLY A 250 2.06 3.83 17.90
N LEU A 251 2.98 2.95 18.27
CA LEU A 251 3.15 1.62 17.68
C LEU A 251 2.65 0.56 18.68
N SER A 252 2.01 -0.49 18.17
CA SER A 252 1.55 -1.61 19.00
C SER A 252 2.04 -2.93 18.44
N GLN A 253 2.50 -3.81 19.30
CA GLN A 253 2.76 -5.22 18.99
C GLN A 253 1.58 -6.04 19.50
N PHE A 254 0.90 -6.74 18.62
CA PHE A 254 -0.23 -7.61 18.93
C PHE A 254 0.18 -9.07 18.85
N ASP A 255 -0.16 -9.83 19.88
CA ASP A 255 -0.03 -11.29 19.93
C ASP A 255 -1.35 -11.93 19.48
N PRO A 256 -1.44 -12.50 18.25
CA PRO A 256 -2.67 -13.12 17.78
C PRO A 256 -3.10 -14.35 18.57
N THR A 257 -2.15 -15.05 19.21
CA THR A 257 -2.41 -16.26 20.01
C THR A 257 -3.06 -15.92 21.35
N ASN A 258 -2.48 -14.96 22.07
CA ASN A 258 -2.95 -14.55 23.40
C ASN A 258 -3.95 -13.38 23.32
N LYS A 259 -4.12 -12.77 22.17
CA LYS A 259 -4.98 -11.58 21.92
C LYS A 259 -4.62 -10.40 22.83
N THR A 260 -3.33 -10.13 22.98
CA THR A 260 -2.80 -9.06 23.85
C THR A 260 -2.01 -8.03 23.08
N PHE A 261 -2.06 -6.78 23.53
CA PHE A 261 -1.33 -5.66 22.98
C PHE A 261 -0.19 -5.23 23.89
N ASN A 262 0.98 -4.94 23.29
CA ASN A 262 2.11 -4.30 23.93
C ASN A 262 2.38 -2.98 23.18
N ASN A 263 2.15 -1.85 23.85
CA ASN A 263 2.12 -0.52 23.20
C ASN A 263 3.41 0.27 23.47
N PHE A 264 3.86 0.99 22.44
CA PHE A 264 5.05 1.84 22.45
C PHE A 264 4.64 3.26 22.06
N TYR A 265 4.95 4.23 22.92
CA TYR A 265 4.59 5.63 22.73
C TYR A 265 5.82 6.50 22.47
N VAL A 266 5.59 7.72 21.99
CA VAL A 266 6.64 8.73 21.86
C VAL A 266 7.20 9.03 23.28
N GLY A 267 8.44 8.66 23.53
CA GLY A 267 9.09 8.80 24.85
C GLY A 267 9.55 7.48 25.46
N ASP A 268 9.18 6.34 24.91
CA ASP A 268 9.62 5.03 25.40
C ASP A 268 10.99 4.61 24.83
N GLY A 269 11.60 5.45 23.95
CA GLY A 269 12.92 5.15 23.35
C GLY A 269 13.63 6.34 22.75
#